data_92b1ce2ce5553c2edab35c30b54f0365
#
_entry.id   92b1ce2ce5553c2edab35c30b54f0365
#
_cell.length_a   1.000
_cell.length_b   1.000
_cell.length_c   1.000
_cell.angle_alpha   90.00
_cell.angle_beta   90.00
_cell.angle_gamma   90.00
#
_symmetry.space_group_name_H-M   'P 1'
#
loop_
_entity.id
_entity.type
_entity.pdbx_description
1 polymer ?
#
loop_
_entity_poly.entity_id
_entity_poly.type
_entity_poly.pdbx_seq_one_letter_code
_entity_poly.pdbx_strand_id
1 'polypeptide(L)'
;MNKRNFIATGASLAAVALLAAGCTTTGGASGDPAAQRQAIDAAADSALSRLYAQAAGSRELVASSRGMLVFPNFVSAGFVVGGASGQGVMRKGGKSTTYHRMTEGSVGFLAGAQSQAVFILFMTDDALKRFEASTGWTAGVDGSVTLLTVGADARVTTLTGQQPVIGFVLTNSGLMASA
;
A
#
# COMPACT_ATOMS: atom_id res chain seq x y z
N MET A 1 58.68 2.46 27.30
CA MET A 1 57.34 2.07 26.74
C MET A 1 56.30 2.39 27.81
N ASN A 2 55.49 3.41 27.56
CA ASN A 2 54.56 3.95 28.57
C ASN A 2 53.26 3.14 28.60
N LYS A 3 52.99 2.53 29.75
CA LYS A 3 51.77 1.75 30.01
C LYS A 3 50.45 2.55 29.83
N ARG A 4 50.53 3.87 29.75
CA ARG A 4 49.37 4.77 29.59
C ARG A 4 48.79 4.77 28.17
N ASN A 5 49.55 4.40 27.13
CA ASN A 5 49.07 4.37 25.75
C ASN A 5 48.35 3.08 25.38
N PHE A 6 48.45 2.01 26.20
CA PHE A 6 47.79 0.75 25.95
C PHE A 6 46.31 0.74 26.35
N ILE A 7 45.97 1.61 27.33
CA ILE A 7 44.58 1.69 27.83
C ILE A 7 43.73 2.54 26.89
N ALA A 8 44.30 3.55 26.22
CA ALA A 8 43.56 4.41 25.31
C ALA A 8 43.13 3.70 24.00
N THR A 9 43.93 2.74 23.53
CA THR A 9 43.65 1.99 22.29
C THR A 9 42.59 0.90 22.49
N GLY A 10 42.48 0.35 23.71
CA GLY A 10 41.46 -0.66 24.04
C GLY A 10 40.04 -0.08 24.16
N ALA A 11 39.89 1.14 24.63
CA ALA A 11 38.61 1.79 24.80
C ALA A 11 37.94 2.19 23.47
N SER A 12 38.74 2.53 22.45
CA SER A 12 38.22 2.92 21.14
C SER A 12 37.69 1.76 20.32
N LEU A 13 38.23 0.53 20.48
CA LEU A 13 37.77 -0.67 19.80
C LEU A 13 36.48 -1.21 20.42
N ALA A 14 36.29 -1.04 21.72
CA ALA A 14 35.05 -1.47 22.41
C ALA A 14 33.83 -0.60 22.02
N ALA A 15 34.04 0.69 21.75
CA ALA A 15 32.97 1.62 21.36
C ALA A 15 32.45 1.36 19.94
N VAL A 16 33.29 0.89 19.02
CA VAL A 16 32.88 0.56 17.64
C VAL A 16 32.11 -0.75 17.58
N ALA A 17 32.44 -1.71 18.46
CA ALA A 17 31.74 -3.01 18.52
C ALA A 17 30.30 -2.88 19.05
N LEU A 18 30.00 -1.89 19.88
CA LEU A 18 28.66 -1.66 20.42
C LEU A 18 27.68 -1.02 19.42
N LEU A 19 28.20 -0.32 18.40
CA LEU A 19 27.37 0.26 17.33
C LEU A 19 26.98 -0.74 16.24
N ALA A 20 27.67 -1.88 16.13
CA ALA A 20 27.36 -2.94 15.17
C ALA A 20 26.28 -3.93 15.68
N ALA A 21 25.97 -3.93 16.97
CA ALA A 21 24.97 -4.82 17.56
C ALA A 21 23.52 -4.31 17.40
N GLY A 22 23.32 -3.12 16.84
CA GLY A 22 22.00 -2.49 16.71
C GLY A 22 21.24 -2.78 15.42
N CYS A 23 21.79 -3.54 14.48
CA CYS A 23 21.13 -3.87 13.21
C CYS A 23 20.87 -5.36 13.04
N THR A 24 20.43 -6.06 14.07
CA THR A 24 19.61 -7.23 13.83
C THR A 24 18.21 -6.74 13.52
N THR A 25 18.00 -6.26 12.30
CA THR A 25 16.68 -6.23 11.72
C THR A 25 16.19 -7.67 11.69
N THR A 26 15.44 -8.05 12.69
CA THR A 26 14.50 -9.16 12.62
C THR A 26 13.43 -8.81 11.56
N GLY A 27 13.87 -8.61 10.35
CA GLY A 27 13.07 -8.47 9.15
C GLY A 27 12.71 -9.82 8.55
N GLY A 28 12.60 -10.83 9.36
CA GLY A 28 12.00 -12.11 9.05
C GLY A 28 10.68 -12.19 9.78
N ALA A 29 9.67 -11.52 9.27
CA ALA A 29 8.30 -11.83 9.67
C ALA A 29 7.94 -13.21 9.09
N SER A 30 8.47 -14.26 9.68
CA SER A 30 7.84 -15.59 9.71
C SER A 30 6.66 -15.53 10.70
N GLY A 31 5.81 -14.51 10.55
CA GLY A 31 4.52 -14.47 11.21
C GLY A 31 3.65 -15.56 10.60
N ASP A 32 2.86 -16.21 11.42
CA ASP A 32 1.84 -17.15 10.97
C ASP A 32 1.07 -16.55 9.78
N PRO A 33 1.05 -17.21 8.61
CA PRO A 33 0.35 -16.71 7.42
C PRO A 33 -1.13 -16.44 7.68
N ALA A 34 -1.76 -17.14 8.61
CA ALA A 34 -3.13 -16.91 9.00
C ALA A 34 -3.28 -15.59 9.77
N ALA A 35 -2.40 -15.31 10.71
CA ALA A 35 -2.39 -14.05 11.44
C ALA A 35 -2.12 -12.85 10.50
N GLN A 36 -1.24 -13.01 9.52
CA GLN A 36 -0.98 -11.97 8.51
C GLN A 36 -2.21 -11.67 7.66
N ARG A 37 -2.92 -12.69 7.20
CA ARG A 37 -4.18 -12.54 6.43
C ARG A 37 -5.24 -11.83 7.27
N GLN A 38 -5.40 -12.23 8.53
CA GLN A 38 -6.33 -11.60 9.46
C GLN A 38 -6.03 -10.10 9.67
N ALA A 39 -4.75 -9.76 9.79
CA ALA A 39 -4.32 -8.35 9.91
C ALA A 39 -4.64 -7.54 8.64
N ILE A 40 -4.43 -8.12 7.45
CA ILE A 40 -4.78 -7.48 6.18
C ILE A 40 -6.31 -7.28 6.09
N ASP A 41 -7.10 -8.28 6.46
CA ASP A 41 -8.57 -8.20 6.43
C ASP A 41 -9.10 -7.12 7.37
N ALA A 42 -8.61 -7.07 8.61
CA ALA A 42 -9.00 -6.04 9.58
C ALA A 42 -8.61 -4.62 9.11
N ALA A 43 -7.41 -4.48 8.55
CA ALA A 43 -6.96 -3.21 7.98
C ALA A 43 -7.81 -2.80 6.76
N ALA A 44 -8.22 -3.76 5.92
CA ALA A 44 -9.09 -3.52 4.78
C ALA A 44 -10.49 -3.06 5.21
N ASP A 45 -11.07 -3.66 6.27
CA ASP A 45 -12.36 -3.22 6.83
C ASP A 45 -12.30 -1.79 7.35
N SER A 46 -11.22 -1.46 8.07
CA SER A 46 -10.98 -0.11 8.55
C SER A 46 -10.83 0.90 7.41
N ALA A 47 -10.08 0.55 6.37
CA ALA A 47 -9.90 1.40 5.19
C ALA A 47 -11.21 1.62 4.44
N LEU A 48 -12.04 0.58 4.26
CA LEU A 48 -13.37 0.68 3.64
C LEU A 48 -14.32 1.58 4.44
N SER A 49 -14.31 1.46 5.76
CA SER A 49 -15.13 2.33 6.61
C SER A 49 -14.78 3.80 6.42
N ARG A 50 -13.49 4.12 6.29
CA ARG A 50 -13.02 5.48 5.98
C ARG A 50 -13.40 5.94 4.58
N LEU A 51 -13.30 5.06 3.58
CA LEU A 51 -13.74 5.35 2.21
C LEU A 51 -15.21 5.75 2.18
N TYR A 52 -16.07 4.98 2.84
CA TYR A 52 -17.49 5.24 2.90
C TYR A 52 -17.85 6.54 3.64
N ALA A 53 -17.04 6.94 4.61
CA ALA A 53 -17.22 8.18 5.33
C ALA A 53 -16.78 9.42 4.54
N GLN A 54 -15.78 9.27 3.65
CA GLN A 54 -15.13 10.40 2.98
C GLN A 54 -15.54 10.56 1.50
N ALA A 55 -15.95 9.49 0.82
CA ALA A 55 -16.35 9.52 -0.58
C ALA A 55 -17.84 9.20 -0.73
N ALA A 56 -18.65 10.21 -0.90
CA ALA A 56 -20.09 10.06 -1.14
C ALA A 56 -20.35 9.22 -2.40
N GLY A 57 -21.24 8.22 -2.34
CA GLY A 57 -21.54 7.31 -3.44
C GLY A 57 -20.57 6.13 -3.59
N SER A 58 -19.50 6.08 -2.78
CA SER A 58 -18.54 4.95 -2.85
C SER A 58 -19.15 3.63 -2.39
N ARG A 59 -20.09 3.67 -1.45
CA ARG A 59 -20.78 2.48 -0.95
C ARG A 59 -21.59 1.80 -2.05
N GLU A 60 -22.31 2.56 -2.84
CA GLU A 60 -23.12 2.10 -3.97
C GLU A 60 -22.23 1.52 -5.08
N LEU A 61 -21.10 2.16 -5.38
CA LEU A 61 -20.11 1.62 -6.34
C LEU A 61 -19.51 0.30 -5.87
N VAL A 62 -19.11 0.23 -4.59
CA VAL A 62 -18.59 -1.03 -4.02
C VAL A 62 -19.64 -2.12 -4.07
N ALA A 63 -20.91 -1.81 -3.74
CA ALA A 63 -22.00 -2.79 -3.77
C ALA A 63 -22.32 -3.28 -5.19
N SER A 64 -22.12 -2.43 -6.22
CA SER A 64 -22.35 -2.79 -7.62
C SER A 64 -21.15 -3.46 -8.30
N SER A 65 -19.97 -3.44 -7.66
CA SER A 65 -18.76 -4.05 -8.23
C SER A 65 -18.83 -5.59 -8.22
N ARG A 66 -18.20 -6.21 -9.21
CA ARG A 66 -18.04 -7.67 -9.31
C ARG A 66 -16.94 -8.20 -8.39
N GLY A 67 -15.97 -7.37 -8.09
CA GLY A 67 -14.89 -7.63 -7.16
C GLY A 67 -14.13 -6.36 -6.83
N MET A 68 -13.41 -6.36 -5.73
CA MET A 68 -12.66 -5.22 -5.26
C MET A 68 -11.34 -5.67 -4.65
N LEU A 69 -10.24 -5.05 -5.09
CA LEU A 69 -8.95 -5.13 -4.42
C LEU A 69 -8.83 -3.99 -3.40
N VAL A 70 -8.41 -4.31 -2.19
CA VAL A 70 -8.15 -3.34 -1.14
C VAL A 70 -6.72 -3.47 -0.67
N PHE A 71 -5.94 -2.42 -0.83
CA PHE A 71 -4.58 -2.26 -0.29
C PHE A 71 -4.65 -1.22 0.84
N PRO A 72 -4.86 -1.63 2.10
CA PRO A 72 -5.13 -0.69 3.18
C PRO A 72 -3.92 0.19 3.55
N ASN A 73 -2.71 -0.34 3.31
CA ASN A 73 -1.45 0.32 3.62
C ASN A 73 -0.49 0.17 2.42
N PHE A 74 -0.65 1.06 1.44
CA PHE A 74 0.27 1.20 0.33
C PHE A 74 1.27 2.31 0.69
N VAL A 75 2.50 1.90 0.98
CA VAL A 75 3.55 2.80 1.47
C VAL A 75 4.48 3.15 0.33
N SER A 76 4.61 4.43 0.06
CA SER A 76 5.59 5.00 -0.85
C SER A 76 6.69 5.72 -0.08
N ALA A 77 7.93 5.56 -0.53
CA ALA A 77 9.08 6.26 -0.01
C ALA A 77 10.10 6.53 -1.13
N GLY A 78 10.76 7.67 -1.06
CA GLY A 78 11.78 8.02 -2.05
C GLY A 78 12.34 9.42 -1.86
N PHE A 79 13.40 9.74 -2.62
CA PHE A 79 13.98 11.07 -2.68
C PHE A 79 14.10 11.55 -4.13
N VAL A 80 14.82 10.87 -5.00
CA VAL A 80 14.91 11.14 -6.46
C VAL A 80 14.38 9.94 -7.22
N VAL A 81 14.62 8.76 -6.68
CA VAL A 81 14.02 7.50 -7.10
C VAL A 81 13.24 6.98 -5.93
N GLY A 82 12.02 6.60 -6.17
CA GLY A 82 11.12 6.11 -5.14
C GLY A 82 10.48 4.78 -5.53
N GLY A 83 9.94 4.13 -4.54
CA GLY A 83 9.14 2.93 -4.72
C GLY A 83 7.98 2.92 -3.75
N ALA A 84 6.94 2.22 -4.14
CA ALA A 84 5.80 1.97 -3.27
C ALA A 84 5.46 0.49 -3.27
N SER A 85 4.98 0.00 -2.14
CA SER A 85 4.54 -1.38 -2.00
C SER A 85 3.47 -1.50 -0.94
N GLY A 86 2.56 -2.44 -1.15
CA GLY A 86 1.52 -2.77 -0.20
C GLY A 86 0.99 -4.17 -0.40
N GLN A 87 0.49 -4.76 0.68
CA GLN A 87 -0.28 -5.99 0.65
C GLN A 87 -1.76 -5.68 0.70
N GLY A 88 -2.54 -6.44 -0.02
CA GLY A 88 -3.98 -6.24 -0.11
C GLY A 88 -4.73 -7.54 -0.29
N VAL A 89 -6.04 -7.42 -0.29
CA VAL A 89 -6.98 -8.52 -0.38
C VAL A 89 -8.00 -8.27 -1.49
N MET A 90 -8.29 -9.31 -2.26
CA MET A 90 -9.41 -9.35 -3.19
C MET A 90 -10.68 -9.72 -2.43
N ARG A 91 -11.73 -8.96 -2.61
CA ARG A 91 -13.06 -9.22 -2.06
C ARG A 91 -14.09 -9.40 -3.16
N LYS A 92 -14.89 -10.45 -3.06
CA LYS A 92 -16.04 -10.73 -3.92
C LYS A 92 -17.26 -10.97 -3.05
N GLY A 93 -18.34 -10.24 -3.29
CA GLY A 93 -19.53 -10.34 -2.46
C GLY A 93 -19.27 -10.12 -0.97
N GLY A 94 -18.33 -9.23 -0.63
CA GLY A 94 -17.95 -8.93 0.74
C GLY A 94 -16.98 -9.93 1.40
N LYS A 95 -16.62 -11.03 0.74
CA LYS A 95 -15.75 -12.08 1.29
C LYS A 95 -14.33 -11.96 0.72
N SER A 96 -13.33 -12.12 1.57
CA SER A 96 -11.91 -12.22 1.16
C SER A 96 -11.67 -13.52 0.40
N THR A 97 -11.05 -13.43 -0.78
CA THR A 97 -10.80 -14.59 -1.66
C THR A 97 -9.32 -14.85 -1.88
N THR A 98 -8.55 -13.84 -2.26
CA THR A 98 -7.12 -13.96 -2.55
C THR A 98 -6.36 -12.76 -2.00
N TYR A 99 -5.06 -12.95 -1.73
CA TYR A 99 -4.17 -11.89 -1.25
C TYR A 99 -3.16 -11.54 -2.31
N HIS A 100 -2.91 -10.26 -2.49
CA HIS A 100 -2.09 -9.72 -3.55
C HIS A 100 -1.06 -8.74 -2.99
N ARG A 101 0.01 -8.53 -3.74
CA ARG A 101 0.99 -7.48 -3.51
C ARG A 101 0.95 -6.50 -4.68
N MET A 102 0.88 -5.22 -4.36
CA MET A 102 1.06 -4.14 -5.34
C MET A 102 2.42 -3.50 -5.13
N THR A 103 3.11 -3.22 -6.24
CA THR A 103 4.38 -2.51 -6.25
C THR A 103 4.35 -1.44 -7.33
N GLU A 104 4.96 -0.31 -7.05
CA GLU A 104 5.11 0.81 -7.98
C GLU A 104 6.53 1.34 -7.90
N GLY A 105 7.12 1.66 -9.05
CA GLY A 105 8.37 2.38 -9.15
C GLY A 105 8.11 3.80 -9.64
N SER A 106 8.72 4.78 -9.04
CA SER A 106 8.62 6.18 -9.45
C SER A 106 9.98 6.84 -9.54
N VAL A 107 10.12 7.73 -10.52
CA VAL A 107 11.28 8.62 -10.66
C VAL A 107 10.75 10.04 -10.58
N GLY A 108 11.26 10.81 -9.64
CA GLY A 108 10.82 12.20 -9.45
C GLY A 108 11.25 12.75 -8.09
N PHE A 109 11.14 14.05 -7.93
CA PHE A 109 11.44 14.71 -6.66
C PHE A 109 10.31 14.44 -5.64
N LEU A 110 10.38 13.29 -4.98
CA LEU A 110 9.54 12.94 -3.86
C LEU A 110 10.44 12.82 -2.63
N ALA A 111 10.36 13.78 -1.73
CA ALA A 111 11.07 13.70 -0.46
C ALA A 111 10.07 13.29 0.63
N GLY A 112 10.18 12.06 1.12
CA GLY A 112 9.37 11.63 2.24
C GLY A 112 8.82 10.21 2.11
N ALA A 113 8.01 9.84 3.09
CA ALA A 113 7.24 8.61 3.11
C ALA A 113 5.76 8.94 3.27
N GLN A 114 4.92 8.27 2.51
CA GLN A 114 3.47 8.42 2.56
C GLN A 114 2.82 7.04 2.65
N SER A 115 1.75 6.95 3.43
CA SER A 115 0.88 5.79 3.45
C SER A 115 -0.50 6.18 2.93
N GLN A 116 -1.05 5.35 2.04
CA GLN A 116 -2.38 5.55 1.47
C GLN A 116 -3.11 4.21 1.38
N ALA A 117 -4.42 4.27 1.38
CA ALA A 117 -5.25 3.12 1.02
C ALA A 117 -5.64 3.24 -0.45
N VAL A 118 -5.48 2.13 -1.18
CA VAL A 118 -5.84 2.03 -2.60
C VAL A 118 -6.93 0.98 -2.75
N PHE A 119 -7.99 1.34 -3.45
CA PHE A 119 -9.12 0.47 -3.77
C PHE A 119 -9.27 0.40 -5.28
N ILE A 120 -9.35 -0.82 -5.82
CA ILE A 120 -9.56 -1.05 -7.24
C ILE A 120 -10.84 -1.87 -7.38
N LEU A 121 -11.88 -1.26 -7.95
CA LEU A 121 -13.19 -1.85 -8.16
C LEU A 121 -13.30 -2.35 -9.60
N PHE A 122 -13.61 -3.61 -9.78
CA PHE A 122 -13.93 -4.22 -11.07
C PHE A 122 -15.45 -4.18 -11.27
N MET A 123 -15.91 -3.31 -12.15
CA MET A 123 -17.34 -3.06 -12.36
C MET A 123 -17.97 -4.09 -13.32
N THR A 124 -17.14 -4.74 -14.14
CA THR A 124 -17.59 -5.74 -15.11
C THR A 124 -16.96 -7.11 -14.85
N ASP A 125 -17.67 -8.18 -15.20
CA ASP A 125 -17.16 -9.55 -15.09
C ASP A 125 -15.92 -9.76 -15.98
N ASP A 126 -15.87 -9.13 -17.14
CA ASP A 126 -14.71 -9.24 -18.06
C ASP A 126 -13.45 -8.58 -17.48
N ALA A 127 -13.58 -7.42 -16.82
CA ALA A 127 -12.45 -6.77 -16.18
C ALA A 127 -11.91 -7.63 -15.02
N LEU A 128 -12.80 -8.18 -14.20
CA LEU A 128 -12.42 -9.06 -13.09
C LEU A 128 -11.76 -10.35 -13.61
N LYS A 129 -12.33 -11.01 -14.63
CA LYS A 129 -11.77 -12.24 -15.22
C LYS A 129 -10.39 -12.01 -15.83
N ARG A 130 -10.16 -10.87 -16.52
CA ARG A 130 -8.84 -10.54 -17.05
C ARG A 130 -7.82 -10.37 -15.94
N PHE A 131 -8.19 -9.70 -14.86
CA PHE A 131 -7.34 -9.58 -13.69
C PHE A 131 -6.99 -10.96 -13.10
N GLU A 132 -7.99 -11.83 -12.89
CA GLU A 132 -7.79 -13.14 -12.28
C GLU A 132 -7.00 -14.12 -13.17
N ALA A 133 -7.09 -13.99 -14.48
CA ALA A 133 -6.33 -14.79 -15.43
C ALA A 133 -4.87 -14.33 -15.58
N SER A 134 -4.52 -13.14 -15.13
CA SER A 134 -3.18 -12.59 -15.26
C SER A 134 -2.27 -13.07 -14.13
N THR A 135 -1.00 -13.35 -14.45
CA THR A 135 0.06 -13.61 -13.47
C THR A 135 0.69 -12.33 -12.91
N GLY A 136 0.46 -11.21 -13.57
CA GLY A 136 0.82 -9.86 -13.16
C GLY A 136 -0.08 -8.88 -13.92
N TRP A 137 -0.72 -7.96 -13.21
CA TRP A 137 -1.62 -6.98 -13.78
C TRP A 137 -1.10 -5.57 -13.52
N THR A 138 -1.04 -4.75 -14.58
CA THR A 138 -0.57 -3.38 -14.51
C THR A 138 -1.71 -2.42 -14.83
N ALA A 139 -2.02 -1.53 -13.89
CA ALA A 139 -3.02 -0.50 -14.09
C ALA A 139 -2.60 0.43 -15.26
N GLY A 140 -3.54 0.69 -16.17
CA GLY A 140 -3.31 1.52 -17.35
C GLY A 140 -2.72 0.77 -18.55
N VAL A 141 -2.15 -0.42 -18.37
CA VAL A 141 -1.62 -1.28 -19.46
C VAL A 141 -2.58 -2.43 -19.72
N ASP A 142 -2.86 -3.25 -18.71
CA ASP A 142 -3.73 -4.41 -18.82
C ASP A 142 -5.23 -4.06 -18.67
N GLY A 143 -5.51 -2.85 -18.21
CA GLY A 143 -6.86 -2.31 -18.11
C GLY A 143 -6.85 -0.82 -17.80
N SER A 144 -7.71 -0.05 -18.46
CA SER A 144 -7.92 1.36 -18.14
C SER A 144 -8.53 1.49 -16.76
N VAL A 145 -7.88 2.24 -15.88
CA VAL A 145 -8.33 2.52 -14.52
C VAL A 145 -8.63 4.01 -14.39
N THR A 146 -9.85 4.33 -14.02
CA THR A 146 -10.21 5.71 -13.64
C THR A 146 -9.90 5.92 -12.17
N LEU A 147 -8.86 6.70 -11.87
CA LEU A 147 -8.45 6.98 -10.50
C LEU A 147 -9.20 8.18 -9.93
N LEU A 148 -9.75 8.02 -8.75
CA LEU A 148 -10.38 9.05 -7.94
C LEU A 148 -9.58 9.23 -6.64
N THR A 149 -8.96 10.39 -6.49
CA THR A 149 -8.32 10.75 -5.22
C THR A 149 -9.40 11.22 -4.24
N VAL A 150 -9.52 10.56 -3.11
CA VAL A 150 -10.48 10.91 -2.07
C VAL A 150 -9.92 12.10 -1.28
N GLY A 151 -10.55 13.23 -1.46
CA GLY A 151 -10.26 14.51 -0.81
C GLY A 151 -11.54 15.35 -0.78
N ALA A 152 -11.43 16.64 -0.53
CA ALA A 152 -12.57 17.56 -0.38
C ALA A 152 -13.56 17.57 -1.57
N ASP A 153 -13.14 17.10 -2.76
CA ASP A 153 -13.92 17.17 -3.99
C ASP A 153 -14.20 15.79 -4.63
N ALA A 154 -13.92 14.68 -3.95
CA ALA A 154 -14.18 13.34 -4.47
C ALA A 154 -15.69 13.08 -4.58
N ARG A 155 -16.27 13.43 -5.72
CA ARG A 155 -17.65 13.10 -6.07
C ARG A 155 -17.68 11.96 -7.07
N VAL A 156 -18.35 10.90 -6.69
CA VAL A 156 -18.71 9.83 -7.62
C VAL A 156 -19.77 10.37 -8.57
N THR A 157 -19.45 10.41 -9.86
CA THR A 157 -20.40 10.81 -10.91
C THR A 157 -20.99 9.58 -11.58
N THR A 158 -22.11 9.73 -12.27
CA THR A 158 -22.72 8.67 -13.07
C THR A 158 -21.76 8.15 -14.15
N LEU A 159 -20.91 9.02 -14.72
CA LEU A 159 -19.89 8.63 -15.70
C LEU A 159 -18.79 7.75 -15.10
N THR A 160 -18.45 7.96 -13.83
CA THR A 160 -17.48 7.12 -13.12
C THR A 160 -17.99 5.67 -13.00
N GLY A 161 -19.28 5.47 -12.71
CA GLY A 161 -19.88 4.16 -12.58
C GLY A 161 -19.94 3.33 -13.88
N GLN A 162 -19.74 3.95 -15.03
CA GLN A 162 -19.73 3.28 -16.34
C GLN A 162 -18.34 2.74 -16.74
N GLN A 163 -17.30 3.08 -15.97
CA GLN A 163 -15.95 2.58 -16.25
C GLN A 163 -15.79 1.12 -15.83
N PRO A 164 -15.09 0.28 -16.62
CA PRO A 164 -14.90 -1.12 -16.28
C PRO A 164 -14.07 -1.34 -15.02
N VAL A 165 -13.16 -0.41 -14.71
CA VAL A 165 -12.32 -0.42 -13.50
C VAL A 165 -12.23 0.99 -12.93
N ILE A 166 -12.50 1.11 -11.63
CA ILE A 166 -12.45 2.37 -10.88
C ILE A 166 -11.47 2.21 -9.73
N GLY A 167 -10.58 3.19 -9.55
CA GLY A 167 -9.65 3.25 -8.43
C GLY A 167 -9.98 4.39 -7.48
N PHE A 168 -9.94 4.13 -6.17
CA PHE A 168 -9.93 5.16 -5.15
C PHE A 168 -8.60 5.17 -4.44
N VAL A 169 -8.07 6.36 -4.18
CA VAL A 169 -6.87 6.58 -3.39
C VAL A 169 -7.22 7.48 -2.22
N LEU A 170 -7.01 6.98 -1.02
CA LEU A 170 -7.29 7.65 0.23
C LEU A 170 -6.01 7.78 1.05
N THR A 171 -5.56 8.99 1.31
CA THR A 171 -4.37 9.23 2.13
C THR A 171 -4.64 8.83 3.58
N ASN A 172 -3.80 7.96 4.14
CA ASN A 172 -3.92 7.50 5.52
C ASN A 172 -3.31 8.50 6.50
N SER A 173 -2.08 8.87 6.25
CA SER A 173 -1.29 9.90 6.93
C SER A 173 0.07 10.01 6.24
N GLY A 174 0.71 11.14 6.32
CA GLY A 174 2.07 11.34 5.82
C GLY A 174 2.44 12.81 5.78
N LEU A 175 3.71 13.08 6.01
CA LEU A 175 4.33 14.36 5.70
C LEU A 175 4.83 14.26 4.25
N MET A 176 4.12 14.90 3.33
CA MET A 176 4.59 15.08 1.96
C MET A 176 4.86 16.55 1.69
N ALA A 177 6.11 16.85 1.34
CA ALA A 177 6.42 18.04 0.59
C ALA A 177 6.56 17.62 -0.88
N SER A 178 5.53 17.88 -1.67
CA SER A 178 5.60 17.77 -3.12
C SER A 178 5.83 19.16 -3.71
N ALA A 179 6.92 19.31 -4.38
CA ALA A 179 7.17 20.47 -5.22
C ALA A 179 6.94 20.10 -6.69
#